data_febd1ada4b155e83bc5bec51d0e01061
#
_entry.id   febd1ada4b155e83bc5bec51d0e01061
#
_cell.length_a   1.000
_cell.length_b   1.000
_cell.length_c   1.000
_cell.angle_alpha   90.00
_cell.angle_beta   90.00
_cell.angle_gamma   90.00
#
_symmetry.space_group_name_H-M   'P 1'
#
loop_
_entity.id
_entity.type
_entity.pdbx_description
1 polymer ?
#
loop_
_entity_poly.entity_id
_entity_poly.type
_entity_poly.pdbx_seq_one_letter_code
_entity_poly.pdbx_strand_id
1 'polypeptide(L)'
;ELKKVYRQQDAAFIAVLDHIRTNQAGSADLQLLNSRLNRTNDDKLSHGLNITLATRRDNVDFINRRKLSEIDTESTLFKGEIQGEFPESSLPTLMELELKPGAQVIFVKNDQDKRWVNGTLGTVSAIDEKNGHIYVVMEDGTEMEVTREVWSNMRYTYNEQEKKIEEEELGIFRQFPLRLAWAITIHKSQGLTFRKVTIDFTGGVFAGGQVYVALSRCTSLEGICLKKEISRSDIFVKPEIIRFAQQFNDEKAIEQAMKKAKADIEYQAAVQAFDRDDFRESLDHFFIAIHSRYDIEKPAIKRFICSKLNIISRLKRENEELKRQMAAQRKQMQQYAHEYYELGNASILQAHNLRAALANYDKALSLDPSYVDAWIRKGVTLQDHGEYEDALQCFNRAAELSTANFKVHYNRGKNHLLCGRTEQAVADFDKAVSLKPEHAKAHELFGDALSRCGKEEEAAIHWAIAETLREKRKGR
;
A
#
# COMPACT_ATOMS: atom_id res chain seq x y z
N GLU A 1 8.80 26.16 -1.98
CA GLU A 1 9.93 26.84 -1.33
C GLU A 1 9.68 27.00 0.16
N LEU A 2 10.73 26.77 0.99
CA LEU A 2 10.68 27.03 2.43
C LEU A 2 10.84 28.54 2.66
N LYS A 3 9.78 29.21 3.13
CA LYS A 3 9.76 30.67 3.34
C LYS A 3 10.24 31.09 4.72
N LYS A 4 10.22 30.20 5.72
CA LYS A 4 10.57 30.52 7.10
C LYS A 4 12.03 30.20 7.37
N VAL A 5 12.78 31.19 7.83
CA VAL A 5 14.16 31.03 8.30
C VAL A 5 14.11 30.63 9.78
N TYR A 6 14.71 29.48 10.11
CA TYR A 6 14.73 28.95 11.49
C TYR A 6 16.07 29.15 12.18
N ARG A 7 17.16 29.29 11.42
CA ARG A 7 18.53 29.37 11.99
C ARG A 7 18.85 30.76 12.54
N GLN A 8 18.44 31.84 11.82
CA GLN A 8 18.68 33.21 12.18
C GLN A 8 17.37 33.84 12.68
N GLN A 9 17.47 34.73 13.69
CA GLN A 9 16.33 35.48 14.23
C GLN A 9 16.46 37.00 14.01
N ASP A 10 17.66 37.50 13.71
CA ASP A 10 17.91 38.92 13.42
C ASP A 10 17.47 39.24 11.97
N ALA A 11 16.47 40.11 11.86
CA ALA A 11 15.90 40.52 10.57
C ALA A 11 16.92 41.25 9.68
N ALA A 12 17.82 42.05 10.25
CA ALA A 12 18.86 42.78 9.50
C ALA A 12 19.88 41.77 8.91
N PHE A 13 20.29 40.79 9.69
CA PHE A 13 21.22 39.75 9.20
C PHE A 13 20.57 38.87 8.12
N ILE A 14 19.29 38.50 8.30
CA ILE A 14 18.53 37.75 7.28
C ILE A 14 18.46 38.54 5.97
N ALA A 15 18.19 39.85 6.03
CA ALA A 15 18.15 40.70 4.83
C ALA A 15 19.50 40.73 4.11
N VAL A 16 20.61 40.89 4.85
CA VAL A 16 21.97 40.85 4.26
C VAL A 16 22.24 39.51 3.59
N LEU A 17 21.87 38.39 4.23
CA LEU A 17 22.03 37.05 3.63
C LEU A 17 21.23 36.90 2.34
N ASP A 18 20.01 37.43 2.28
CA ASP A 18 19.18 37.42 1.08
C ASP A 18 19.78 38.28 -0.04
N HIS A 19 20.31 39.46 0.29
CA HIS A 19 21.01 40.32 -0.70
C HIS A 19 22.26 39.62 -1.27
N ILE A 20 23.02 38.90 -0.44
CA ILE A 20 24.17 38.11 -0.90
C ILE A 20 23.72 36.97 -1.81
N ARG A 21 22.68 36.22 -1.39
CA ARG A 21 22.13 35.07 -2.10
C ARG A 21 21.64 35.45 -3.51
N THR A 22 21.02 36.63 -3.62
CA THR A 22 20.47 37.14 -4.88
C THR A 22 21.47 38.03 -5.67
N ASN A 23 22.73 38.14 -5.18
CA ASN A 23 23.76 39.00 -5.76
C ASN A 23 23.40 40.51 -5.79
N GLN A 24 22.61 40.96 -4.82
CA GLN A 24 22.12 42.32 -4.67
C GLN A 24 22.76 43.06 -3.50
N ALA A 25 23.81 42.50 -2.87
CA ALA A 25 24.48 43.11 -1.73
C ALA A 25 25.04 44.50 -2.09
N GLY A 26 24.63 45.50 -1.32
CA GLY A 26 25.04 46.89 -1.47
C GLY A 26 26.19 47.31 -0.54
N SER A 27 26.56 48.61 -0.59
CA SER A 27 27.61 49.15 0.30
C SER A 27 27.26 49.04 1.79
N ALA A 28 26.01 49.25 2.13
CA ALA A 28 25.53 49.14 3.52
C ALA A 28 25.66 47.71 4.07
N ASP A 29 25.33 46.72 3.25
CA ASP A 29 25.48 45.29 3.62
C ASP A 29 26.96 44.96 3.88
N LEU A 30 27.86 45.42 2.98
CA LEU A 30 29.30 45.20 3.13
C LEU A 30 29.85 45.94 4.36
N GLN A 31 29.43 47.16 4.64
CA GLN A 31 29.83 47.87 5.84
C GLN A 31 29.39 47.12 7.12
N LEU A 32 28.17 46.63 7.16
CA LEU A 32 27.65 45.87 8.26
C LEU A 32 28.46 44.58 8.49
N LEU A 33 28.72 43.82 7.45
CA LEU A 33 29.54 42.60 7.52
C LEU A 33 30.98 42.91 7.93
N ASN A 34 31.60 43.90 7.34
CA ASN A 34 32.99 44.26 7.60
C ASN A 34 33.17 44.94 8.98
N SER A 35 32.09 45.39 9.61
CA SER A 35 32.12 45.77 11.03
C SER A 35 32.55 44.62 11.95
N ARG A 36 32.53 43.36 11.45
CA ARG A 36 32.98 42.18 12.18
C ARG A 36 34.44 41.79 11.91
N LEU A 37 35.18 42.64 11.19
CA LEU A 37 36.59 42.42 10.89
C LEU A 37 37.44 42.44 12.17
N ASN A 38 38.26 41.39 12.37
CA ASN A 38 39.20 41.22 13.49
C ASN A 38 38.59 41.46 14.88
N ARG A 39 37.26 41.39 15.02
CA ARG A 39 36.64 41.41 16.32
C ARG A 39 36.89 40.08 17.02
N THR A 40 37.78 40.05 17.97
CA THR A 40 37.88 38.94 18.89
C THR A 40 36.59 38.89 19.70
N ASN A 41 35.90 37.74 19.65
CA ASN A 41 34.78 37.49 20.57
C ASN A 41 35.35 37.22 21.98
N ASP A 42 36.02 38.22 22.54
CA ASP A 42 36.66 38.19 23.87
C ASP A 42 35.66 38.33 25.01
N ASP A 43 34.54 37.68 24.91
CA ASP A 43 33.76 37.37 26.11
C ASP A 43 34.40 36.17 26.82
N LYS A 44 35.36 36.47 27.72
CA LYS A 44 35.97 35.53 28.66
C LYS A 44 34.95 34.79 29.55
N LEU A 45 33.68 35.10 29.42
CA LEU A 45 32.56 34.58 30.19
C LEU A 45 31.66 33.57 29.44
N SER A 46 31.86 33.33 28.13
CA SER A 46 31.07 32.35 27.39
C SER A 46 31.93 31.18 26.94
N HIS A 47 31.75 30.03 27.55
CA HIS A 47 32.35 28.73 27.18
C HIS A 47 31.88 28.21 25.79
N GLY A 48 31.99 29.01 24.72
CA GLY A 48 31.61 28.59 23.38
C GLY A 48 32.84 28.24 22.56
N LEU A 49 32.85 27.05 21.98
CA LEU A 49 33.87 26.62 21.05
C LEU A 49 33.84 27.47 19.78
N ASN A 50 34.96 28.00 19.32
CA ASN A 50 35.07 28.79 18.11
C ASN A 50 35.65 27.96 17.00
N ILE A 51 35.01 27.95 15.84
CA ILE A 51 35.46 27.21 14.66
C ILE A 51 35.83 28.16 13.52
N THR A 52 36.94 27.89 12.82
CA THR A 52 37.36 28.67 11.63
C THR A 52 36.80 28.00 10.35
N LEU A 53 36.04 28.75 9.56
CA LEU A 53 35.63 28.34 8.21
C LEU A 53 36.59 28.91 7.19
N ALA A 54 37.31 28.06 6.47
CA ALA A 54 38.29 28.47 5.46
C ALA A 54 37.91 28.00 4.06
N THR A 55 38.36 28.72 3.04
CA THR A 55 38.07 28.39 1.64
C THR A 55 38.84 27.18 1.13
N ARG A 56 40.07 26.94 1.64
CA ARG A 56 40.98 25.90 1.16
C ARG A 56 41.31 24.86 2.21
N ARG A 57 41.44 23.61 1.81
CA ARG A 57 41.76 22.47 2.67
C ARG A 57 43.14 22.63 3.34
N ASP A 58 44.14 23.05 2.58
CA ASP A 58 45.51 23.20 3.11
C ASP A 58 45.56 24.16 4.30
N ASN A 59 44.81 25.26 4.25
CA ASN A 59 44.70 26.20 5.37
C ASN A 59 44.03 25.56 6.60
N VAL A 60 42.98 24.77 6.37
CA VAL A 60 42.28 24.02 7.43
C VAL A 60 43.23 23.03 8.10
N ASP A 61 43.96 22.25 7.30
CA ASP A 61 44.90 21.24 7.79
C ASP A 61 46.05 21.90 8.58
N PHE A 62 46.54 23.05 8.09
CA PHE A 62 47.58 23.83 8.78
C PHE A 62 47.08 24.33 10.14
N ILE A 63 45.88 24.94 10.20
CA ILE A 63 45.33 25.44 11.45
C ILE A 63 45.15 24.31 12.47
N ASN A 64 44.54 23.18 12.04
CA ASN A 64 44.26 22.06 12.93
C ASN A 64 45.56 21.42 13.46
N ARG A 65 46.58 21.17 12.60
CA ARG A 65 47.87 20.63 13.02
C ARG A 65 48.59 21.55 14.00
N ARG A 66 48.64 22.86 13.68
CA ARG A 66 49.26 23.85 14.55
C ARG A 66 48.60 23.88 15.91
N LYS A 67 47.28 23.91 15.95
CA LYS A 67 46.51 23.94 17.21
C LYS A 67 46.70 22.66 18.03
N LEU A 68 46.75 21.50 17.36
CA LEU A 68 47.05 20.22 18.01
C LEU A 68 48.43 20.20 18.60
N SER A 69 49.45 20.77 17.88
CA SER A 69 50.85 20.84 18.38
C SER A 69 51.02 21.84 19.56
N GLU A 70 50.15 22.84 19.69
CA GLU A 70 50.16 23.79 20.84
C GLU A 70 49.68 23.15 22.16
N ILE A 71 49.11 21.91 22.12
CA ILE A 71 48.68 21.18 23.31
C ILE A 71 49.81 20.31 23.84
N ASP A 72 50.19 20.47 25.09
CA ASP A 72 51.33 19.77 25.72
C ASP A 72 51.05 18.33 26.15
N THR A 73 49.83 17.81 25.98
CA THR A 73 49.46 16.44 26.33
C THR A 73 49.99 15.45 25.28
N GLU A 74 50.14 14.17 25.66
CA GLU A 74 50.57 13.10 24.78
C GLU A 74 49.53 12.84 23.67
N SER A 75 50.02 12.56 22.44
CA SER A 75 49.13 12.30 21.31
C SER A 75 48.88 10.81 21.12
N THR A 76 47.60 10.47 20.83
CA THR A 76 47.19 9.11 20.48
C THR A 76 46.75 9.05 19.03
N LEU A 77 47.29 8.05 18.28
CA LEU A 77 46.96 7.82 16.89
C LEU A 77 45.98 6.65 16.74
N PHE A 78 44.82 6.93 16.26
CA PHE A 78 43.78 5.92 15.98
C PHE A 78 43.75 5.58 14.49
N LYS A 79 44.04 4.31 14.15
CA LYS A 79 43.93 3.82 12.76
C LYS A 79 42.51 3.31 12.49
N GLY A 80 41.98 3.73 11.34
CA GLY A 80 40.69 3.20 10.83
C GLY A 80 40.90 1.82 10.22
N GLU A 81 39.81 1.08 10.13
CA GLU A 81 39.76 -0.26 9.57
C GLU A 81 38.84 -0.27 8.36
N ILE A 82 39.31 -0.78 7.23
CA ILE A 82 38.46 -0.97 6.01
C ILE A 82 38.33 -2.47 5.78
N GLN A 83 37.11 -2.91 5.52
CA GLN A 83 36.78 -4.26 5.06
C GLN A 83 36.01 -4.15 3.75
N GLY A 84 36.42 -4.87 2.71
CA GLY A 84 35.84 -4.77 1.37
C GLY A 84 36.26 -3.51 0.61
N GLU A 85 35.38 -2.97 -0.22
CA GLU A 85 35.63 -1.80 -1.06
C GLU A 85 35.15 -0.51 -0.39
N PHE A 86 36.08 0.35 0.04
CA PHE A 86 35.74 1.68 0.56
C PHE A 86 36.75 2.71 0.02
N PRO A 87 36.34 3.57 -0.95
CA PRO A 87 37.27 4.54 -1.56
C PRO A 87 37.79 5.56 -0.54
N GLU A 88 39.04 5.87 -0.56
CA GLU A 88 39.67 6.88 0.34
C GLU A 88 39.02 8.26 0.20
N SER A 89 38.57 8.64 -1.01
CA SER A 89 37.89 9.90 -1.27
C SER A 89 36.54 10.02 -0.57
N SER A 90 35.94 8.88 -0.19
CA SER A 90 34.65 8.78 0.46
C SER A 90 34.74 8.65 1.99
N LEU A 91 35.93 8.60 2.56
CA LEU A 91 36.14 8.47 3.99
C LEU A 91 35.49 9.65 4.76
N PRO A 92 34.57 9.38 5.67
CA PRO A 92 33.87 10.42 6.44
C PRO A 92 34.80 11.08 7.47
N THR A 93 35.79 10.36 7.97
CA THR A 93 36.88 10.87 8.84
C THR A 93 38.24 10.43 8.32
N LEU A 94 39.32 10.73 9.05
CA LEU A 94 40.68 10.39 8.65
C LEU A 94 40.92 8.90 8.90
N MET A 95 41.69 8.28 7.98
CA MET A 95 42.19 6.92 8.18
C MET A 95 43.11 6.85 9.40
N GLU A 96 43.98 7.85 9.55
CA GLU A 96 44.83 8.06 10.71
C GLU A 96 44.34 9.31 11.46
N LEU A 97 43.66 9.10 12.58
CA LEU A 97 43.10 10.14 13.42
C LEU A 97 43.98 10.36 14.65
N GLU A 98 44.73 11.46 14.67
CA GLU A 98 45.56 11.88 15.79
C GLU A 98 44.77 12.81 16.70
N LEU A 99 44.67 12.48 17.98
CA LEU A 99 43.98 13.25 19.00
C LEU A 99 44.80 13.39 20.28
N LYS A 100 44.51 14.46 21.02
CA LYS A 100 45.07 14.72 22.35
C LYS A 100 43.97 15.11 23.33
N PRO A 101 44.05 14.79 24.61
CA PRO A 101 43.24 15.46 25.59
C PRO A 101 43.39 16.98 25.48
N GLY A 102 42.26 17.72 25.43
CA GLY A 102 42.22 19.16 25.13
C GLY A 102 41.98 19.50 23.65
N ALA A 103 41.98 18.52 22.75
CA ALA A 103 41.72 18.76 21.33
C ALA A 103 40.27 19.10 21.05
N GLN A 104 40.04 20.16 20.25
CA GLN A 104 38.72 20.51 19.78
C GLN A 104 38.33 19.61 18.60
N VAL A 105 37.15 18.99 18.73
CA VAL A 105 36.65 18.01 17.74
C VAL A 105 35.21 18.32 17.31
N ILE A 106 34.85 17.77 16.16
CA ILE A 106 33.50 17.79 15.63
C ILE A 106 33.04 16.37 15.36
N PHE A 107 31.82 16.05 15.71
CA PHE A 107 31.20 14.80 15.36
C PHE A 107 30.80 14.78 13.87
N VAL A 108 31.10 13.68 13.17
CA VAL A 108 30.85 13.52 11.72
C VAL A 108 29.79 12.48 11.40
N LYS A 109 29.08 12.01 12.42
CA LYS A 109 27.94 11.08 12.32
C LYS A 109 26.93 11.38 13.41
N ASN A 110 25.64 11.20 13.11
CA ASN A 110 24.59 11.24 14.14
C ASN A 110 24.70 10.02 15.05
N ASP A 111 24.57 10.21 16.34
CA ASP A 111 24.47 9.10 17.29
C ASP A 111 23.12 8.39 17.19
N GLN A 112 23.11 7.08 17.38
CA GLN A 112 21.88 6.27 17.36
C GLN A 112 20.93 6.63 18.50
N ASP A 113 21.49 6.89 19.68
CA ASP A 113 20.74 7.29 20.90
C ASP A 113 20.47 8.80 20.97
N LYS A 114 20.79 9.55 19.90
CA LYS A 114 20.61 11.00 19.78
C LYS A 114 21.35 11.83 20.82
N ARG A 115 22.45 11.31 21.38
CA ARG A 115 23.31 12.03 22.32
C ARG A 115 24.01 13.22 21.68
N TRP A 116 24.36 13.10 20.37
CA TRP A 116 24.88 14.17 19.52
C TRP A 116 24.39 14.04 18.09
N VAL A 117 24.56 15.09 17.33
CA VAL A 117 24.27 15.11 15.89
C VAL A 117 25.55 15.45 15.11
N ASN A 118 25.56 15.13 13.81
CA ASN A 118 26.63 15.53 12.91
C ASN A 118 26.80 17.08 12.96
N GLY A 119 28.01 17.53 13.25
CA GLY A 119 28.33 18.95 13.41
C GLY A 119 28.39 19.44 14.87
N THR A 120 28.03 18.62 15.84
CA THR A 120 28.22 18.96 17.26
C THR A 120 29.71 19.12 17.56
N LEU A 121 30.06 20.22 18.24
CA LEU A 121 31.43 20.51 18.69
C LEU A 121 31.64 20.02 20.10
N GLY A 122 32.88 19.61 20.39
CA GLY A 122 33.31 19.23 21.72
C GLY A 122 34.82 19.33 21.91
N THR A 123 35.25 19.10 23.13
CA THR A 123 36.67 19.03 23.51
C THR A 123 36.94 17.65 24.08
N VAL A 124 37.98 16.99 23.62
CA VAL A 124 38.46 15.71 24.17
C VAL A 124 38.88 15.92 25.61
N SER A 125 38.22 15.30 26.56
CA SER A 125 38.60 15.37 27.97
C SER A 125 39.59 14.29 28.39
N ALA A 126 39.37 13.07 27.90
CA ALA A 126 40.26 11.94 28.21
C ALA A 126 40.23 10.92 27.03
N ILE A 127 41.32 10.14 26.97
CA ILE A 127 41.49 9.03 26.01
C ILE A 127 41.82 7.77 26.80
N ASP A 128 40.99 6.73 26.70
CA ASP A 128 41.20 5.40 27.25
C ASP A 128 41.64 4.45 26.10
N GLU A 129 42.90 4.36 25.87
CA GLU A 129 43.44 3.50 24.82
C GLU A 129 43.21 2.00 25.06
N LYS A 130 43.16 1.60 26.35
CA LYS A 130 43.04 0.17 26.72
C LYS A 130 41.64 -0.34 26.38
N ASN A 131 40.64 0.46 26.62
CA ASN A 131 39.24 0.11 26.37
C ASN A 131 38.76 0.64 24.99
N GLY A 132 39.55 1.47 24.32
CA GLY A 132 39.19 2.04 23.02
C GLY A 132 38.06 3.06 23.09
N HIS A 133 38.05 3.89 24.14
CA HIS A 133 37.04 4.91 24.37
C HIS A 133 37.65 6.31 24.37
N ILE A 134 36.93 7.29 23.85
CA ILE A 134 37.29 8.70 23.88
C ILE A 134 36.15 9.44 24.62
N TYR A 135 36.55 10.26 25.60
CA TYR A 135 35.58 11.11 26.32
C TYR A 135 35.61 12.51 25.74
N VAL A 136 34.44 13.07 25.43
CA VAL A 136 34.31 14.39 24.81
C VAL A 136 33.30 15.22 25.61
N VAL A 137 33.73 16.40 26.06
CA VAL A 137 32.86 17.39 26.68
C VAL A 137 32.29 18.29 25.59
N MET A 138 30.97 18.36 25.49
CA MET A 138 30.25 19.19 24.54
C MET A 138 30.11 20.64 25.01
N GLU A 139 29.61 21.55 24.16
CA GLU A 139 29.44 22.97 24.47
C GLU A 139 28.51 23.23 25.67
N ASP A 140 27.57 22.34 25.95
CA ASP A 140 26.67 22.43 27.11
C ASP A 140 27.28 21.90 28.40
N GLY A 141 28.53 21.44 28.38
CA GLY A 141 29.26 20.89 29.53
C GLY A 141 29.00 19.40 29.77
N THR A 142 28.19 18.74 28.93
CA THR A 142 27.91 17.32 29.06
C THR A 142 29.10 16.50 28.52
N GLU A 143 29.59 15.56 29.34
CA GLU A 143 30.64 14.63 28.89
C GLU A 143 30.03 13.37 28.29
N MET A 144 30.51 12.97 27.11
CA MET A 144 30.04 11.80 26.37
C MET A 144 31.16 10.84 26.09
N GLU A 145 30.87 9.56 26.29
CA GLU A 145 31.73 8.46 25.87
C GLU A 145 31.50 8.17 24.36
N VAL A 146 32.58 8.16 23.60
CA VAL A 146 32.57 7.96 22.14
C VAL A 146 33.32 6.69 21.81
N THR A 147 32.67 5.82 21.05
CA THR A 147 33.20 4.57 20.54
C THR A 147 33.38 4.63 19.01
N ARG A 148 34.05 3.62 18.46
CA ARG A 148 34.20 3.51 16.98
C ARG A 148 32.85 3.22 16.34
N GLU A 149 32.59 3.92 15.26
CA GLU A 149 31.40 3.79 14.41
C GLU A 149 31.74 3.12 13.08
N VAL A 150 30.71 2.54 12.46
CA VAL A 150 30.82 1.86 11.16
C VAL A 150 30.07 2.66 10.11
N TRP A 151 30.69 2.85 8.95
CA TRP A 151 30.07 3.40 7.74
C TRP A 151 30.10 2.34 6.65
N SER A 152 28.98 2.13 5.97
CA SER A 152 28.85 1.19 4.86
C SER A 152 28.93 1.92 3.52
N ASN A 153 29.68 1.36 2.59
CA ASN A 153 29.68 1.77 1.19
C ASN A 153 28.64 0.93 0.44
N MET A 154 27.50 1.54 0.11
CA MET A 154 26.37 0.87 -0.52
C MET A 154 26.35 1.12 -2.01
N ARG A 155 26.16 0.07 -2.81
CA ARG A 155 25.80 0.16 -4.22
C ARG A 155 24.30 -0.01 -4.37
N TYR A 156 23.69 0.88 -5.13
CA TYR A 156 22.26 0.82 -5.45
C TYR A 156 22.11 0.38 -6.90
N THR A 157 21.44 -0.78 -7.12
CA THR A 157 21.11 -1.29 -8.45
C THR A 157 19.61 -1.38 -8.61
N TYR A 158 19.11 -0.99 -9.79
CA TYR A 158 17.70 -1.12 -10.07
C TYR A 158 17.41 -2.49 -10.69
N ASN A 159 16.61 -3.31 -9.99
CA ASN A 159 16.12 -4.59 -10.51
C ASN A 159 14.87 -4.35 -11.36
N GLU A 160 15.01 -4.51 -12.68
CA GLU A 160 13.91 -4.29 -13.62
C GLU A 160 12.77 -5.31 -13.50
N GLN A 161 13.06 -6.52 -13.03
CA GLN A 161 12.06 -7.59 -12.89
C GLN A 161 11.16 -7.35 -11.67
N GLU A 162 11.75 -6.98 -10.54
CA GLU A 162 11.03 -6.72 -9.30
C GLU A 162 10.60 -5.25 -9.14
N LYS A 163 11.07 -4.35 -10.04
CA LYS A 163 10.86 -2.89 -9.98
C LYS A 163 11.27 -2.29 -8.63
N LYS A 164 12.35 -2.79 -8.06
CA LYS A 164 12.90 -2.37 -6.77
C LYS A 164 14.34 -1.93 -6.91
N ILE A 165 14.75 -1.04 -6.01
CA ILE A 165 16.16 -0.72 -5.81
C ILE A 165 16.71 -1.77 -4.85
N GLU A 166 17.75 -2.48 -5.28
CA GLU A 166 18.52 -3.40 -4.46
C GLU A 166 19.74 -2.69 -3.89
N GLU A 167 20.03 -2.98 -2.63
CA GLU A 167 21.16 -2.42 -1.90
C GLU A 167 22.19 -3.51 -1.67
N GLU A 168 23.41 -3.27 -2.11
CA GLU A 168 24.54 -4.16 -1.94
C GLU A 168 25.63 -3.44 -1.13
N GLU A 169 26.04 -3.99 0.02
CA GLU A 169 27.15 -3.48 0.81
C GLU A 169 28.48 -3.94 0.18
N LEU A 170 29.23 -3.00 -0.37
CA LEU A 170 30.53 -3.26 -1.00
C LEU A 170 31.66 -3.34 0.01
N GLY A 171 31.54 -2.63 1.10
CA GLY A 171 32.53 -2.59 2.15
C GLY A 171 32.17 -1.66 3.28
N ILE A 172 32.90 -1.75 4.36
CA ILE A 172 32.70 -0.94 5.56
C ILE A 172 34.00 -0.22 5.96
N PHE A 173 33.84 0.92 6.58
CA PHE A 173 34.88 1.68 7.24
C PHE A 173 34.55 1.87 8.72
N ARG A 174 35.48 1.53 9.60
CA ARG A 174 35.32 1.62 11.05
C ARG A 174 36.34 2.58 11.65
N GLN A 175 35.87 3.65 12.31
CA GLN A 175 36.70 4.65 12.96
C GLN A 175 35.86 5.42 14.00
N PHE A 176 36.50 6.23 14.87
CA PHE A 176 35.81 7.18 15.72
C PHE A 176 35.10 8.24 14.86
N PRO A 177 33.84 8.63 15.19
CA PRO A 177 33.08 9.61 14.44
C PRO A 177 33.50 11.04 14.72
N LEU A 178 34.82 11.30 14.79
CA LEU A 178 35.43 12.55 15.20
C LEU A 178 36.38 13.08 14.13
N ARG A 179 36.52 14.40 14.10
CA ARG A 179 37.59 15.13 13.37
C ARG A 179 38.07 16.30 14.20
N LEU A 180 39.33 16.72 14.03
CA LEU A 180 39.80 17.99 14.54
C LEU A 180 38.97 19.15 13.97
N ALA A 181 38.61 20.10 14.79
CA ALA A 181 37.66 21.14 14.43
C ALA A 181 37.99 22.55 14.91
N TRP A 182 39.22 22.92 15.03
CA TRP A 182 39.59 24.34 15.11
C TRP A 182 39.35 25.05 13.78
N ALA A 183 39.47 24.28 12.67
CA ALA A 183 39.08 24.76 11.35
C ALA A 183 38.41 23.64 10.53
N ILE A 184 37.45 24.02 9.67
CA ILE A 184 36.90 23.16 8.62
C ILE A 184 36.73 23.98 7.33
N THR A 185 36.56 23.30 6.18
CA THR A 185 36.27 24.01 4.93
C THR A 185 34.82 24.51 4.90
N ILE A 186 34.58 25.64 4.25
CA ILE A 186 33.22 26.17 4.02
C ILE A 186 32.29 25.11 3.42
N HIS A 187 32.78 24.30 2.47
CA HIS A 187 31.97 23.21 1.86
C HIS A 187 31.54 22.16 2.89
N LYS A 188 32.45 21.75 3.79
CA LYS A 188 32.13 20.75 4.84
C LYS A 188 31.26 21.34 5.96
N SER A 189 31.14 22.65 6.07
CA SER A 189 30.23 23.31 7.00
C SER A 189 28.76 23.35 6.49
N GLN A 190 28.50 22.92 5.26
CA GLN A 190 27.14 22.90 4.73
C GLN A 190 26.24 21.98 5.59
N GLY A 191 25.05 22.46 5.93
CA GLY A 191 24.13 21.75 6.83
C GLY A 191 24.39 21.99 8.31
N LEU A 192 25.61 22.39 8.72
CA LEU A 192 25.95 22.65 10.10
C LEU A 192 25.51 24.04 10.58
N THR A 193 25.46 24.23 11.88
CA THR A 193 25.07 25.49 12.53
C THR A 193 25.99 25.75 13.73
N PHE A 194 26.51 26.98 13.81
CA PHE A 194 27.43 27.38 14.86
C PHE A 194 26.95 28.66 15.55
N ARG A 195 27.25 28.80 16.84
CA ARG A 195 27.01 30.03 17.59
C ARG A 195 28.10 31.07 17.36
N LYS A 196 29.38 30.61 17.29
CA LYS A 196 30.57 31.44 17.04
C LYS A 196 31.37 30.87 15.90
N VAL A 197 31.75 31.71 14.95
CA VAL A 197 32.50 31.30 13.76
C VAL A 197 33.48 32.36 13.34
N THR A 198 34.73 31.97 13.08
CA THR A 198 35.70 32.80 12.41
C THR A 198 35.72 32.45 10.92
N ILE A 199 35.53 33.42 10.04
CA ILE A 199 35.50 33.18 8.60
C ILE A 199 36.80 33.72 7.98
N ASP A 200 37.53 32.83 7.32
CA ASP A 200 38.81 33.13 6.71
C ASP A 200 38.73 33.03 5.16
N PHE A 201 38.62 34.19 4.52
CA PHE A 201 38.64 34.33 3.09
C PHE A 201 40.05 34.67 2.50
N THR A 202 41.12 34.58 3.29
CA THR A 202 42.49 34.94 2.84
C THR A 202 42.95 34.07 1.66
N GLY A 203 42.48 32.83 1.54
CA GLY A 203 42.69 31.93 0.41
C GLY A 203 41.93 32.28 -0.87
N GLY A 204 41.15 33.38 -0.87
CA GLY A 204 40.28 33.84 -1.97
C GLY A 204 38.97 33.07 -2.02
N VAL A 205 37.94 33.72 -2.52
CA VAL A 205 36.63 33.11 -2.82
C VAL A 205 36.67 32.63 -4.27
N PHE A 206 36.47 31.34 -4.52
CA PHE A 206 36.60 30.75 -5.86
C PHE A 206 35.30 30.09 -6.37
N ALA A 207 34.30 29.93 -5.51
CA ALA A 207 33.02 29.33 -5.87
C ALA A 207 31.86 30.30 -5.64
N GLY A 208 30.94 30.39 -6.61
CA GLY A 208 29.72 31.19 -6.47
C GLY A 208 28.89 30.76 -5.28
N GLY A 209 28.42 31.73 -4.47
CA GLY A 209 27.66 31.48 -3.25
C GLY A 209 28.46 31.08 -2.03
N GLN A 210 29.80 30.94 -2.12
CA GLN A 210 30.66 30.50 -1.01
C GLN A 210 30.60 31.46 0.21
N VAL A 211 30.51 32.77 -0.04
CA VAL A 211 30.32 33.78 1.01
C VAL A 211 28.98 33.58 1.74
N TYR A 212 27.91 33.38 1.00
CA TYR A 212 26.58 33.07 1.56
C TYR A 212 26.63 31.81 2.44
N VAL A 213 27.24 30.74 1.95
CA VAL A 213 27.36 29.48 2.69
C VAL A 213 28.09 29.70 4.01
N ALA A 214 29.22 30.42 4.01
CA ALA A 214 30.00 30.69 5.22
C ALA A 214 29.22 31.52 6.25
N LEU A 215 28.66 32.64 5.83
CA LEU A 215 27.94 33.56 6.70
C LEU A 215 26.66 32.91 7.27
N SER A 216 25.94 32.17 6.43
CA SER A 216 24.70 31.49 6.84
C SER A 216 24.90 30.33 7.82
N ARG A 217 26.16 29.96 8.14
CA ARG A 217 26.44 28.94 9.18
C ARG A 217 26.26 29.48 10.59
N CYS A 218 26.37 30.78 10.81
CA CYS A 218 26.20 31.39 12.13
C CYS A 218 24.73 31.72 12.42
N THR A 219 24.37 31.63 13.69
CA THR A 219 23.02 31.94 14.16
C THR A 219 22.75 33.43 14.24
N SER A 220 23.78 34.26 14.44
CA SER A 220 23.69 35.71 14.55
C SER A 220 24.89 36.41 13.91
N LEU A 221 24.76 37.69 13.60
CA LEU A 221 25.86 38.51 13.08
C LEU A 221 26.97 38.71 14.15
N GLU A 222 26.60 38.84 15.43
CA GLU A 222 27.55 39.01 16.53
C GLU A 222 28.49 37.82 16.68
N GLY A 223 28.00 36.62 16.37
CA GLY A 223 28.80 35.39 16.42
C GLY A 223 29.86 35.27 15.29
N ILE A 224 29.86 36.18 14.31
CA ILE A 224 30.80 36.18 13.21
C ILE A 224 32.03 37.02 13.50
N CYS A 225 33.20 36.46 13.22
CA CYS A 225 34.47 37.16 13.12
C CYS A 225 35.04 36.98 11.74
N LEU A 226 35.41 38.06 11.05
CA LEU A 226 36.06 38.01 9.73
C LEU A 226 37.57 38.21 9.88
N LYS A 227 38.39 37.40 9.24
CA LYS A 227 39.86 37.59 9.17
C LYS A 227 40.25 38.51 8.02
N LYS A 228 39.41 38.66 7.01
CA LYS A 228 39.61 39.51 5.84
C LYS A 228 38.30 40.21 5.48
N GLU A 229 38.40 41.46 5.02
CA GLU A 229 37.26 42.19 4.47
C GLU A 229 36.63 41.44 3.30
N ILE A 230 35.30 41.48 3.28
CA ILE A 230 34.50 40.99 2.14
C ILE A 230 34.34 42.17 1.17
N SER A 231 34.82 41.99 -0.05
CA SER A 231 34.63 42.92 -1.12
C SER A 231 33.44 42.57 -2.02
N ARG A 232 32.96 43.53 -2.83
CA ARG A 232 31.87 43.23 -3.75
C ARG A 232 32.23 42.12 -4.76
N SER A 233 33.52 41.99 -5.13
CA SER A 233 34.00 40.94 -6.03
C SER A 233 34.01 39.55 -5.43
N ASP A 234 33.98 39.44 -4.11
CA ASP A 234 33.88 38.14 -3.43
C ASP A 234 32.46 37.59 -3.45
N ILE A 235 31.46 38.46 -3.69
CA ILE A 235 30.05 38.08 -3.74
C ILE A 235 29.66 37.94 -5.23
N PHE A 236 29.55 36.69 -5.67
CA PHE A 236 29.07 36.35 -7.01
C PHE A 236 28.24 35.09 -6.99
N VAL A 237 27.23 35.02 -7.87
CA VAL A 237 26.31 33.92 -8.04
C VAL A 237 26.22 33.61 -9.54
N LYS A 238 26.15 32.34 -9.90
CA LYS A 238 26.02 31.94 -11.30
C LYS A 238 24.70 32.51 -11.88
N PRO A 239 24.69 33.11 -13.06
CA PRO A 239 23.49 33.73 -13.67
C PRO A 239 22.33 32.75 -13.85
N GLU A 240 22.64 31.46 -14.07
CA GLU A 240 21.63 30.39 -14.18
C GLU A 240 20.83 30.24 -12.89
N ILE A 241 21.53 30.31 -11.72
CA ILE A 241 20.90 30.20 -10.40
C ILE A 241 19.99 31.40 -10.14
N ILE A 242 20.41 32.62 -10.55
CA ILE A 242 19.59 33.82 -10.41
C ILE A 242 18.32 33.68 -11.25
N ARG A 243 18.46 33.30 -12.53
CA ARG A 243 17.30 33.06 -13.42
C ARG A 243 16.36 32.02 -12.88
N PHE A 244 16.90 30.93 -12.34
CA PHE A 244 16.10 29.89 -11.70
C PHE A 244 15.37 30.38 -10.42
N ALA A 245 16.08 31.20 -9.61
CA ALA A 245 15.50 31.78 -8.39
C ALA A 245 14.36 32.80 -8.71
N GLN A 246 14.41 33.51 -9.83
CA GLN A 246 13.34 34.40 -10.27
C GLN A 246 12.03 33.67 -10.59
N GLN A 247 12.08 32.36 -10.87
CA GLN A 247 10.92 31.50 -11.09
C GLN A 247 10.38 30.88 -9.81
N PHE A 248 11.04 31.09 -8.67
CA PHE A 248 10.57 30.58 -7.38
C PHE A 248 9.30 31.32 -6.95
N ASN A 249 8.37 30.56 -6.42
CA ASN A 249 7.08 31.05 -5.94
C ASN A 249 6.22 31.71 -7.01
N ASP A 250 6.40 31.37 -8.28
CA ASP A 250 5.38 31.66 -9.27
C ASP A 250 4.13 30.83 -8.93
N GLU A 251 3.20 31.46 -8.21
CA GLU A 251 1.98 30.82 -7.73
C GLU A 251 1.18 30.22 -8.88
N LYS A 252 1.20 30.85 -10.07
CA LYS A 252 0.51 30.33 -11.25
C LYS A 252 1.19 29.08 -11.80
N ALA A 253 2.53 29.08 -11.87
CA ALA A 253 3.29 27.93 -12.32
C ALA A 253 3.15 26.74 -11.32
N ILE A 254 3.18 27.03 -10.01
CA ILE A 254 2.98 26.04 -8.96
C ILE A 254 1.56 25.45 -9.05
N GLU A 255 0.53 26.30 -9.15
CA GLU A 255 -0.86 25.85 -9.28
C GLU A 255 -1.06 24.96 -10.52
N GLN A 256 -0.49 25.37 -11.66
CA GLN A 256 -0.53 24.57 -12.89
C GLN A 256 0.20 23.25 -12.75
N ALA A 257 1.37 23.24 -12.10
CA ALA A 257 2.12 22.01 -11.85
C ALA A 257 1.35 21.06 -10.90
N MET A 258 0.74 21.61 -9.84
CA MET A 258 -0.10 20.84 -8.92
C MET A 258 -1.34 20.26 -9.61
N LYS A 259 -2.02 21.04 -10.45
CA LYS A 259 -3.15 20.55 -11.26
C LYS A 259 -2.73 19.43 -12.20
N LYS A 260 -1.55 19.56 -12.85
CA LYS A 260 -0.99 18.51 -13.70
C LYS A 260 -0.70 17.23 -12.91
N ALA A 261 0.01 17.35 -11.79
CA ALA A 261 0.36 16.22 -10.93
C ALA A 261 -0.90 15.51 -10.38
N LYS A 262 -1.88 16.29 -9.91
CA LYS A 262 -3.16 15.74 -9.45
C LYS A 262 -3.87 14.96 -10.57
N ALA A 263 -3.94 15.54 -11.78
CA ALA A 263 -4.54 14.85 -12.91
C ALA A 263 -3.83 13.51 -13.24
N ASP A 264 -2.49 13.49 -13.20
CA ASP A 264 -1.72 12.27 -13.48
C ASP A 264 -1.97 11.18 -12.43
N ILE A 265 -2.04 11.54 -11.15
CA ILE A 265 -2.38 10.61 -10.05
C ILE A 265 -3.78 10.04 -10.25
N GLU A 266 -4.77 10.89 -10.55
CA GLU A 266 -6.15 10.46 -10.74
C GLU A 266 -6.32 9.59 -12.00
N TYR A 267 -5.60 9.88 -13.11
CA TYR A 267 -5.59 8.98 -14.27
C TYR A 267 -4.99 7.62 -13.93
N GLN A 268 -3.92 7.58 -13.12
CA GLN A 268 -3.32 6.32 -12.69
C GLN A 268 -4.27 5.53 -11.79
N ALA A 269 -4.95 6.19 -10.84
CA ALA A 269 -5.97 5.58 -10.00
C ALA A 269 -7.14 5.02 -10.83
N ALA A 270 -7.61 5.78 -11.85
CA ALA A 270 -8.65 5.32 -12.76
C ALA A 270 -8.24 4.03 -13.51
N VAL A 271 -6.98 3.94 -13.96
CA VAL A 271 -6.46 2.71 -14.61
C VAL A 271 -6.45 1.54 -13.63
N GLN A 272 -5.93 1.75 -12.42
CA GLN A 272 -5.86 0.69 -11.39
C GLN A 272 -7.23 0.20 -10.96
N ALA A 273 -8.20 1.10 -10.79
CA ALA A 273 -9.58 0.74 -10.48
C ALA A 273 -10.22 -0.06 -11.62
N PHE A 274 -10.01 0.36 -12.88
CA PHE A 274 -10.49 -0.39 -14.05
C PHE A 274 -9.92 -1.81 -14.12
N ASP A 275 -8.62 -1.97 -13.83
CA ASP A 275 -7.95 -3.27 -13.89
C ASP A 275 -8.38 -4.22 -12.73
N ARG A 276 -9.03 -3.66 -11.68
CA ARG A 276 -9.70 -4.41 -10.59
C ARG A 276 -11.19 -4.63 -10.83
N ASP A 277 -11.70 -4.30 -12.01
CA ASP A 277 -13.12 -4.36 -12.38
C ASP A 277 -14.04 -3.39 -11.59
N ASP A 278 -13.47 -2.43 -10.85
CA ASP A 278 -14.23 -1.36 -10.21
C ASP A 278 -14.44 -0.19 -11.19
N PHE A 279 -15.41 -0.36 -12.07
CA PHE A 279 -15.70 0.61 -13.12
C PHE A 279 -16.27 1.93 -12.57
N ARG A 280 -16.93 1.90 -11.42
CA ARG A 280 -17.45 3.10 -10.78
C ARG A 280 -16.34 3.97 -10.22
N GLU A 281 -15.46 3.41 -9.41
CA GLU A 281 -14.28 4.07 -8.89
C GLU A 281 -13.39 4.60 -10.03
N SER A 282 -13.19 3.78 -11.08
CA SER A 282 -12.46 4.18 -12.28
C SER A 282 -13.04 5.43 -12.95
N LEU A 283 -14.36 5.51 -13.06
CA LEU A 283 -15.04 6.64 -13.68
C LEU A 283 -14.94 7.90 -12.81
N ASP A 284 -15.09 7.76 -11.50
CA ASP A 284 -14.99 8.87 -10.54
C ASP A 284 -13.60 9.51 -10.59
N HIS A 285 -12.53 8.71 -10.54
CA HIS A 285 -11.15 9.18 -10.70
C HIS A 285 -10.90 9.83 -12.07
N PHE A 286 -11.46 9.25 -13.12
CA PHE A 286 -11.35 9.79 -14.46
C PHE A 286 -11.99 11.19 -14.59
N PHE A 287 -13.15 11.41 -13.98
CA PHE A 287 -13.80 12.72 -13.94
C PHE A 287 -12.98 13.74 -13.14
N ILE A 288 -12.42 13.37 -11.99
CA ILE A 288 -11.54 14.24 -11.22
C ILE A 288 -10.31 14.63 -12.02
N ALA A 289 -9.71 13.69 -12.75
CA ALA A 289 -8.55 13.94 -13.62
C ALA A 289 -8.89 14.96 -14.71
N ILE A 290 -10.02 14.80 -15.41
CA ILE A 290 -10.49 15.72 -16.47
C ILE A 290 -10.76 17.11 -15.92
N HIS A 291 -11.38 17.24 -14.74
CA HIS A 291 -11.62 18.53 -14.12
C HIS A 291 -10.32 19.25 -13.71
N SER A 292 -9.31 18.46 -13.32
CA SER A 292 -7.99 19.02 -12.94
C SER A 292 -7.18 19.45 -14.15
N ARG A 293 -7.32 18.77 -15.29
CA ARG A 293 -6.64 19.08 -16.57
C ARG A 293 -7.49 18.58 -17.73
N TYR A 294 -8.00 19.49 -18.53
CA TYR A 294 -8.86 19.15 -19.67
C TYR A 294 -8.04 18.52 -20.82
N ASP A 295 -7.86 17.21 -20.72
CA ASP A 295 -7.03 16.43 -21.65
C ASP A 295 -7.85 15.48 -22.56
N ILE A 296 -9.18 15.52 -22.46
CA ILE A 296 -10.05 14.54 -23.14
C ILE A 296 -9.85 14.47 -24.66
N GLU A 297 -9.43 15.58 -25.26
CA GLU A 297 -9.17 15.66 -26.70
C GLU A 297 -7.75 15.21 -27.09
N LYS A 298 -6.86 15.03 -26.12
CA LYS A 298 -5.51 14.57 -26.41
C LYS A 298 -5.53 13.15 -27.00
N PRO A 299 -4.77 12.90 -28.09
CA PRO A 299 -4.78 11.60 -28.77
C PRO A 299 -4.45 10.43 -27.86
N ALA A 300 -3.61 10.63 -26.84
CA ALA A 300 -3.25 9.59 -25.88
C ALA A 300 -4.45 9.19 -25.00
N ILE A 301 -5.18 10.16 -24.44
CA ILE A 301 -6.36 9.92 -23.61
C ILE A 301 -7.50 9.32 -24.43
N LYS A 302 -7.72 9.85 -25.64
CA LYS A 302 -8.73 9.31 -26.56
C LYS A 302 -8.45 7.83 -26.91
N ARG A 303 -7.19 7.49 -27.22
CA ARG A 303 -6.78 6.10 -27.45
C ARG A 303 -6.99 5.22 -26.22
N PHE A 304 -6.66 5.73 -25.03
CA PHE A 304 -6.88 5.03 -23.78
C PHE A 304 -8.37 4.71 -23.57
N ILE A 305 -9.25 5.71 -23.66
CA ILE A 305 -10.71 5.54 -23.52
C ILE A 305 -11.23 4.51 -24.52
N CYS A 306 -10.87 4.67 -25.81
CA CYS A 306 -11.29 3.74 -26.86
C CYS A 306 -10.80 2.31 -26.59
N SER A 307 -9.58 2.14 -26.11
CA SER A 307 -9.05 0.82 -25.75
C SER A 307 -9.86 0.16 -24.64
N LYS A 308 -10.17 0.90 -23.55
CA LYS A 308 -10.96 0.36 -22.43
C LYS A 308 -12.40 0.06 -22.84
N LEU A 309 -13.04 0.91 -23.64
CA LEU A 309 -14.37 0.66 -24.21
C LEU A 309 -14.39 -0.58 -25.11
N ASN A 310 -13.34 -0.80 -25.89
CA ASN A 310 -13.22 -2.01 -26.73
C ASN A 310 -13.11 -3.28 -25.89
N ILE A 311 -12.37 -3.24 -24.76
CA ILE A 311 -12.29 -4.36 -23.82
C ILE A 311 -13.68 -4.67 -23.25
N ILE A 312 -14.39 -3.68 -22.73
CA ILE A 312 -15.76 -3.84 -22.19
C ILE A 312 -16.70 -4.44 -23.26
N SER A 313 -16.65 -3.91 -24.49
CA SER A 313 -17.48 -4.39 -25.58
C SER A 313 -17.17 -5.83 -25.99
N ARG A 314 -15.90 -6.22 -25.93
CA ARG A 314 -15.47 -7.59 -26.18
C ARG A 314 -15.96 -8.53 -25.08
N LEU A 315 -15.71 -8.20 -23.81
CA LEU A 315 -16.14 -9.00 -22.66
C LEU A 315 -17.66 -9.18 -22.62
N LYS A 316 -18.41 -8.13 -22.97
CA LYS A 316 -19.87 -8.21 -23.07
C LYS A 316 -20.32 -9.20 -24.14
N ARG A 317 -19.69 -9.18 -25.31
CA ARG A 317 -19.99 -10.14 -26.39
C ARG A 317 -19.66 -11.58 -26.00
N GLU A 318 -18.47 -11.79 -25.40
CA GLU A 318 -18.04 -13.09 -24.92
C GLU A 318 -19.00 -13.65 -23.84
N ASN A 319 -19.44 -12.78 -22.90
CA ASN A 319 -20.40 -13.17 -21.87
C ASN A 319 -21.77 -13.57 -22.46
N GLU A 320 -22.28 -12.81 -23.43
CA GLU A 320 -23.53 -13.15 -24.10
C GLU A 320 -23.43 -14.46 -24.91
N GLU A 321 -22.30 -14.68 -25.55
CA GLU A 321 -22.05 -15.93 -26.26
C GLU A 321 -21.97 -17.13 -25.30
N LEU A 322 -21.26 -16.96 -24.18
CA LEU A 322 -21.18 -17.98 -23.13
C LEU A 322 -22.55 -18.32 -22.54
N LYS A 323 -23.38 -17.30 -22.26
CA LYS A 323 -24.75 -17.50 -21.81
C LYS A 323 -25.59 -18.30 -22.81
N ARG A 324 -25.44 -17.99 -24.10
CA ARG A 324 -26.13 -18.76 -25.17
C ARG A 324 -25.66 -20.21 -25.21
N GLN A 325 -24.38 -20.45 -25.11
CA GLN A 325 -23.82 -21.82 -25.10
C GLN A 325 -24.30 -22.58 -23.85
N MET A 326 -24.27 -21.96 -22.65
CA MET A 326 -24.81 -22.59 -21.44
C MET A 326 -26.30 -22.90 -21.55
N ALA A 327 -27.11 -21.98 -22.10
CA ALA A 327 -28.53 -22.21 -22.30
C ALA A 327 -28.81 -23.36 -23.31
N ALA A 328 -28.02 -23.41 -24.40
CA ALA A 328 -28.11 -24.50 -25.38
C ALA A 328 -27.73 -25.87 -24.77
N GLN A 329 -26.63 -25.90 -24.01
CA GLN A 329 -26.19 -27.09 -23.30
C GLN A 329 -27.22 -27.57 -22.27
N ARG A 330 -27.80 -26.65 -21.50
CA ARG A 330 -28.86 -26.96 -20.53
C ARG A 330 -30.08 -27.56 -21.23
N LYS A 331 -30.52 -26.99 -22.36
CA LYS A 331 -31.63 -27.51 -23.15
C LYS A 331 -31.35 -28.93 -23.67
N GLN A 332 -30.12 -29.16 -24.11
CA GLN A 332 -29.71 -30.48 -24.58
C GLN A 332 -29.70 -31.52 -23.46
N MET A 333 -29.22 -31.14 -22.27
CA MET A 333 -29.26 -32.00 -21.10
C MET A 333 -30.69 -32.34 -20.65
N GLN A 334 -31.60 -31.39 -20.71
CA GLN A 334 -33.04 -31.61 -20.43
C GLN A 334 -33.65 -32.56 -21.43
N GLN A 335 -33.27 -32.46 -22.71
CA GLN A 335 -33.75 -33.37 -23.72
C GLN A 335 -33.28 -34.80 -23.48
N TYR A 336 -31.99 -35.00 -23.19
CA TYR A 336 -31.45 -36.32 -22.83
C TYR A 336 -32.09 -36.84 -21.53
N ALA A 337 -32.33 -36.01 -20.53
CA ALA A 337 -33.03 -36.41 -19.33
C ALA A 337 -34.45 -36.93 -19.65
N HIS A 338 -35.16 -36.29 -20.57
CA HIS A 338 -36.47 -36.75 -21.01
C HIS A 338 -36.38 -38.10 -21.75
N GLU A 339 -35.41 -38.29 -22.63
CA GLU A 339 -35.17 -39.57 -23.33
C GLU A 339 -34.91 -40.71 -22.35
N TYR A 340 -34.06 -40.51 -21.32
CA TYR A 340 -33.85 -41.50 -20.29
C TYR A 340 -35.07 -41.74 -19.41
N TYR A 341 -35.86 -40.71 -19.12
CA TYR A 341 -37.14 -40.85 -18.43
C TYR A 341 -38.09 -41.74 -19.21
N GLU A 342 -38.26 -41.55 -20.52
CA GLU A 342 -39.08 -42.40 -21.37
C GLU A 342 -38.55 -43.84 -21.50
N LEU A 343 -37.24 -44.04 -21.58
CA LEU A 343 -36.62 -45.38 -21.51
C LEU A 343 -36.93 -46.09 -20.17
N GLY A 344 -36.92 -45.33 -19.06
CA GLY A 344 -37.32 -45.84 -17.74
C GLY A 344 -38.81 -46.28 -17.75
N ASN A 345 -39.66 -45.46 -18.27
CA ASN A 345 -41.10 -45.83 -18.42
C ASN A 345 -41.28 -47.07 -19.31
N ALA A 346 -40.60 -47.15 -20.44
CA ALA A 346 -40.65 -48.33 -21.34
C ALA A 346 -40.11 -49.60 -20.65
N SER A 347 -39.07 -49.47 -19.84
CA SER A 347 -38.50 -50.61 -19.08
C SER A 347 -39.51 -51.21 -18.12
N ILE A 348 -40.37 -50.43 -17.52
CA ILE A 348 -41.47 -50.94 -16.65
C ILE A 348 -42.62 -51.51 -17.48
N LEU A 349 -43.08 -50.77 -18.48
CA LEU A 349 -44.29 -51.13 -19.26
C LEU A 349 -44.13 -52.32 -20.18
N GLN A 350 -42.98 -52.45 -20.83
CA GLN A 350 -42.74 -53.46 -21.87
C GLN A 350 -41.92 -54.64 -21.38
N ALA A 351 -40.92 -54.40 -20.51
CA ALA A 351 -39.97 -55.45 -20.10
C ALA A 351 -40.13 -55.87 -18.63
N HIS A 352 -41.00 -55.23 -17.84
CA HIS A 352 -41.15 -55.44 -16.38
C HIS A 352 -39.77 -55.44 -15.64
N ASN A 353 -38.82 -54.67 -16.15
CA ASN A 353 -37.47 -54.66 -15.62
C ASN A 353 -37.24 -53.45 -14.68
N LEU A 354 -37.47 -53.69 -13.42
CA LEU A 354 -37.30 -52.67 -12.37
C LEU A 354 -35.91 -52.05 -12.36
N ARG A 355 -34.88 -52.89 -12.38
CA ARG A 355 -33.50 -52.42 -12.24
C ARG A 355 -33.10 -51.50 -13.39
N ALA A 356 -33.51 -51.84 -14.60
CA ALA A 356 -33.28 -50.99 -15.79
C ALA A 356 -34.05 -49.69 -15.71
N ALA A 357 -35.30 -49.71 -15.21
CA ALA A 357 -36.10 -48.52 -15.06
C ALA A 357 -35.48 -47.53 -14.04
N LEU A 358 -35.10 -48.02 -12.88
CA LEU A 358 -34.46 -47.19 -11.84
C LEU A 358 -33.14 -46.62 -12.35
N ALA A 359 -32.28 -47.37 -13.02
CA ALA A 359 -31.05 -46.89 -13.61
C ALA A 359 -31.29 -45.78 -14.65
N ASN A 360 -32.34 -45.94 -15.49
CA ASN A 360 -32.72 -44.91 -16.46
C ASN A 360 -33.25 -43.61 -15.77
N TYR A 361 -34.09 -43.73 -14.72
CA TYR A 361 -34.53 -42.58 -13.97
C TYR A 361 -33.37 -41.89 -13.27
N ASP A 362 -32.42 -42.63 -12.68
CA ASP A 362 -31.21 -42.07 -12.08
C ASP A 362 -30.38 -41.31 -13.11
N LYS A 363 -30.26 -41.86 -14.34
CA LYS A 363 -29.56 -41.18 -15.41
C LYS A 363 -30.27 -39.90 -15.83
N ALA A 364 -31.62 -39.92 -15.95
CA ALA A 364 -32.41 -38.74 -16.23
C ALA A 364 -32.19 -37.66 -15.17
N LEU A 365 -32.24 -38.03 -13.88
CA LEU A 365 -32.06 -37.14 -12.75
C LEU A 365 -30.61 -36.62 -12.58
N SER A 366 -29.62 -37.37 -13.07
CA SER A 366 -28.22 -36.89 -13.11
C SER A 366 -28.02 -35.80 -14.19
N LEU A 367 -28.80 -35.85 -15.28
CA LEU A 367 -28.77 -34.87 -16.38
C LEU A 367 -29.63 -33.63 -16.05
N ASP A 368 -30.78 -33.81 -15.44
CA ASP A 368 -31.66 -32.75 -14.95
C ASP A 368 -32.19 -33.07 -13.56
N PRO A 369 -31.50 -32.64 -12.49
CA PRO A 369 -31.95 -32.84 -11.10
C PRO A 369 -33.28 -32.15 -10.76
N SER A 370 -33.75 -31.25 -11.61
CA SER A 370 -35.02 -30.53 -11.47
C SER A 370 -36.22 -31.22 -12.15
N TYR A 371 -35.99 -32.39 -12.74
CA TYR A 371 -37.02 -33.09 -13.49
C TYR A 371 -38.04 -33.77 -12.55
N VAL A 372 -39.11 -33.07 -12.18
CA VAL A 372 -40.10 -33.49 -11.17
C VAL A 372 -40.79 -34.82 -11.52
N ASP A 373 -41.20 -35.01 -12.79
CA ASP A 373 -41.88 -36.22 -13.19
C ASP A 373 -40.96 -37.46 -13.07
N ALA A 374 -39.67 -37.32 -13.28
CA ALA A 374 -38.70 -38.40 -13.09
C ALA A 374 -38.57 -38.78 -11.60
N TRP A 375 -38.51 -37.81 -10.68
CA TRP A 375 -38.54 -38.06 -9.27
C TRP A 375 -39.85 -38.79 -8.85
N ILE A 376 -41.00 -38.35 -9.36
CA ILE A 376 -42.31 -38.99 -9.05
C ILE A 376 -42.32 -40.43 -9.57
N ARG A 377 -41.89 -40.65 -10.80
CA ARG A 377 -41.90 -41.99 -11.39
C ARG A 377 -40.95 -42.96 -10.71
N LYS A 378 -39.75 -42.49 -10.41
CA LYS A 378 -38.80 -43.26 -9.59
C LYS A 378 -39.42 -43.65 -8.25
N GLY A 379 -39.99 -42.67 -7.53
CA GLY A 379 -40.66 -42.92 -6.25
C GLY A 379 -41.84 -43.90 -6.37
N VAL A 380 -42.68 -43.77 -7.38
CA VAL A 380 -43.80 -44.75 -7.61
C VAL A 380 -43.23 -46.17 -7.90
N THR A 381 -42.19 -46.24 -8.71
CA THR A 381 -41.58 -47.54 -9.04
C THR A 381 -40.98 -48.25 -7.78
N LEU A 382 -40.31 -47.48 -6.93
CA LEU A 382 -39.81 -47.97 -5.63
C LEU A 382 -40.95 -48.35 -4.68
N GLN A 383 -41.99 -47.54 -4.60
CA GLN A 383 -43.17 -47.81 -3.78
C GLN A 383 -43.86 -49.12 -4.20
N ASP A 384 -44.02 -49.35 -5.50
CA ASP A 384 -44.68 -50.56 -6.01
C ASP A 384 -43.85 -51.85 -5.75
N HIS A 385 -42.59 -51.69 -5.41
CA HIS A 385 -41.67 -52.79 -5.03
C HIS A 385 -41.43 -52.92 -3.51
N GLY A 386 -42.11 -52.07 -2.73
CA GLY A 386 -42.02 -52.13 -1.25
C GLY A 386 -40.87 -51.34 -0.66
N GLU A 387 -40.06 -50.63 -1.46
CA GLU A 387 -38.94 -49.78 -1.02
C GLU A 387 -39.47 -48.39 -0.60
N TYR A 388 -40.30 -48.36 0.45
CA TYR A 388 -41.08 -47.17 0.83
C TYR A 388 -40.24 -46.01 1.32
N GLU A 389 -39.12 -46.25 2.01
CA GLU A 389 -38.25 -45.17 2.49
C GLU A 389 -37.53 -44.48 1.35
N ASP A 390 -37.01 -45.21 0.36
CA ASP A 390 -36.40 -44.65 -0.81
C ASP A 390 -37.39 -43.93 -1.72
N ALA A 391 -38.62 -44.50 -1.82
CA ALA A 391 -39.72 -43.81 -2.49
C ALA A 391 -40.05 -42.47 -1.82
N LEU A 392 -40.05 -42.40 -0.49
CA LEU A 392 -40.32 -41.20 0.26
C LEU A 392 -39.23 -40.12 -0.01
N GLN A 393 -37.98 -40.47 -0.10
CA GLN A 393 -36.90 -39.55 -0.47
C GLN A 393 -37.18 -38.93 -1.85
N CYS A 394 -37.55 -39.76 -2.83
CA CYS A 394 -37.90 -39.28 -4.18
C CYS A 394 -39.09 -38.31 -4.15
N PHE A 395 -40.18 -38.64 -3.41
CA PHE A 395 -41.34 -37.76 -3.30
C PHE A 395 -41.03 -36.45 -2.55
N ASN A 396 -40.22 -36.51 -1.51
CA ASN A 396 -39.77 -35.32 -0.81
C ASN A 396 -38.98 -34.39 -1.75
N ARG A 397 -38.08 -34.94 -2.52
CA ARG A 397 -37.34 -34.16 -3.50
C ARG A 397 -38.24 -33.55 -4.60
N ALA A 398 -39.22 -34.31 -5.06
CA ALA A 398 -40.26 -33.81 -5.98
C ALA A 398 -41.09 -32.68 -5.35
N ALA A 399 -41.43 -32.77 -4.04
CA ALA A 399 -42.18 -31.77 -3.31
C ALA A 399 -41.39 -30.46 -3.11
N GLU A 400 -40.09 -30.55 -2.87
CA GLU A 400 -39.21 -29.37 -2.80
C GLU A 400 -39.12 -28.64 -4.15
N LEU A 401 -39.12 -29.36 -5.26
CA LEU A 401 -39.04 -28.79 -6.61
C LEU A 401 -40.38 -28.24 -7.10
N SER A 402 -41.51 -28.82 -6.64
CA SER A 402 -42.85 -28.43 -7.07
C SER A 402 -43.87 -28.61 -5.96
N THR A 403 -44.09 -27.57 -5.18
CA THR A 403 -44.99 -27.56 -4.01
C THR A 403 -46.50 -27.63 -4.35
N ALA A 404 -46.86 -27.30 -5.60
CA ALA A 404 -48.25 -27.30 -6.07
C ALA A 404 -48.54 -28.43 -7.06
N ASN A 405 -47.86 -29.55 -6.95
CA ASN A 405 -48.06 -30.69 -7.85
C ASN A 405 -48.89 -31.77 -7.18
N PHE A 406 -50.11 -31.95 -7.72
CA PHE A 406 -51.03 -33.01 -7.24
C PHE A 406 -50.40 -34.38 -7.16
N LYS A 407 -49.64 -34.81 -8.20
CA LYS A 407 -49.05 -36.15 -8.25
C LYS A 407 -48.08 -36.38 -7.12
N VAL A 408 -47.33 -35.36 -6.72
CA VAL A 408 -46.38 -35.43 -5.62
C VAL A 408 -47.08 -35.71 -4.30
N HIS A 409 -48.04 -34.88 -3.93
CA HIS A 409 -48.77 -35.03 -2.67
C HIS A 409 -49.58 -36.30 -2.64
N TYR A 410 -50.25 -36.66 -3.74
CA TYR A 410 -51.02 -37.90 -3.84
C TYR A 410 -50.15 -39.14 -3.63
N ASN A 411 -49.01 -39.26 -4.32
CA ASN A 411 -48.14 -40.42 -4.21
C ASN A 411 -47.38 -40.47 -2.88
N ARG A 412 -46.98 -39.29 -2.35
CA ARG A 412 -46.31 -39.24 -1.04
C ARG A 412 -47.32 -39.59 0.09
N GLY A 413 -48.54 -39.11 0.02
CA GLY A 413 -49.62 -39.51 0.96
C GLY A 413 -49.89 -41.00 0.89
N LYS A 414 -49.97 -41.61 -0.31
CA LYS A 414 -50.09 -43.03 -0.50
C LYS A 414 -48.90 -43.78 0.14
N ASN A 415 -47.70 -43.29 -0.03
CA ASN A 415 -46.52 -43.85 0.55
C ASN A 415 -46.51 -43.78 2.07
N HIS A 416 -46.93 -42.67 2.66
CA HIS A 416 -47.11 -42.52 4.10
C HIS A 416 -48.11 -43.50 4.67
N LEU A 417 -49.26 -43.74 3.98
CA LEU A 417 -50.24 -44.74 4.40
C LEU A 417 -49.62 -46.16 4.42
N LEU A 418 -48.85 -46.53 3.40
CA LEU A 418 -48.17 -47.84 3.29
C LEU A 418 -47.14 -48.03 4.42
N CYS A 419 -46.50 -46.97 4.85
CA CYS A 419 -45.57 -46.97 5.98
C CYS A 419 -46.23 -46.86 7.35
N GLY A 420 -47.61 -46.77 7.43
CA GLY A 420 -48.29 -46.56 8.67
C GLY A 420 -48.20 -45.15 9.27
N ARG A 421 -47.71 -44.18 8.50
CA ARG A 421 -47.55 -42.76 8.87
C ARG A 421 -48.82 -41.97 8.59
N THR A 422 -49.90 -42.27 9.33
CA THR A 422 -51.26 -41.82 9.01
C THR A 422 -51.42 -40.32 9.07
N GLU A 423 -50.81 -39.61 10.06
CA GLU A 423 -50.94 -38.15 10.17
C GLU A 423 -50.28 -37.39 9.00
N GLN A 424 -49.09 -37.88 8.56
CA GLN A 424 -48.43 -37.32 7.37
C GLN A 424 -49.19 -37.60 6.10
N ALA A 425 -49.85 -38.79 6.01
CA ALA A 425 -50.72 -39.12 4.88
C ALA A 425 -51.92 -38.17 4.82
N VAL A 426 -52.57 -37.86 5.93
CA VAL A 426 -53.66 -36.89 6.03
C VAL A 426 -53.24 -35.55 5.52
N ALA A 427 -52.09 -35.02 5.96
CA ALA A 427 -51.61 -33.72 5.51
C ALA A 427 -51.30 -33.67 3.99
N ASP A 428 -50.80 -34.73 3.43
CA ASP A 428 -50.50 -34.78 1.98
C ASP A 428 -51.79 -34.98 1.15
N PHE A 429 -52.76 -35.80 1.62
CA PHE A 429 -54.02 -35.95 0.91
C PHE A 429 -54.86 -34.68 0.99
N ASP A 430 -54.84 -33.94 2.08
CA ASP A 430 -55.49 -32.63 2.16
C ASP A 430 -54.99 -31.69 1.08
N LYS A 431 -53.67 -31.57 0.91
CA LYS A 431 -53.10 -30.82 -0.19
C LYS A 431 -53.46 -31.38 -1.57
N ALA A 432 -53.45 -32.71 -1.71
CA ALA A 432 -53.78 -33.34 -3.00
C ALA A 432 -55.23 -33.03 -3.40
N VAL A 433 -56.22 -33.19 -2.49
CA VAL A 433 -57.63 -32.89 -2.82
C VAL A 433 -57.87 -31.39 -3.01
N SER A 434 -57.10 -30.53 -2.31
CA SER A 434 -57.16 -29.09 -2.53
C SER A 434 -56.68 -28.72 -3.94
N LEU A 435 -55.61 -29.40 -4.44
CA LEU A 435 -55.08 -29.18 -5.80
C LEU A 435 -55.94 -29.80 -6.90
N LYS A 436 -56.63 -30.89 -6.61
CA LYS A 436 -57.48 -31.60 -7.58
C LYS A 436 -58.73 -32.16 -6.90
N PRO A 437 -59.79 -31.33 -6.65
CA PRO A 437 -60.98 -31.72 -5.93
C PRO A 437 -61.82 -32.80 -6.62
N GLU A 438 -61.70 -32.98 -7.92
CA GLU A 438 -62.48 -33.96 -8.70
C GLU A 438 -61.81 -35.33 -8.75
N HIS A 439 -60.71 -35.58 -8.02
CA HIS A 439 -59.99 -36.85 -8.08
C HIS A 439 -60.53 -37.86 -7.05
N ALA A 440 -61.49 -38.66 -7.45
CA ALA A 440 -62.19 -39.63 -6.60
C ALA A 440 -61.28 -40.54 -5.75
N LYS A 441 -60.18 -41.06 -6.33
CA LYS A 441 -59.25 -41.97 -5.61
C LYS A 441 -58.44 -41.21 -4.52
N ALA A 442 -58.19 -39.90 -4.69
CA ALA A 442 -57.54 -39.10 -3.65
C ALA A 442 -58.46 -38.93 -2.43
N HIS A 443 -59.77 -38.62 -2.68
CA HIS A 443 -60.76 -38.54 -1.60
C HIS A 443 -60.94 -39.89 -0.88
N GLU A 444 -60.98 -41.01 -1.60
CA GLU A 444 -61.04 -42.35 -0.99
C GLU A 444 -59.84 -42.60 -0.04
N LEU A 445 -58.59 -42.41 -0.53
CA LEU A 445 -57.43 -42.61 0.29
C LEU A 445 -57.29 -41.60 1.45
N PHE A 446 -57.83 -40.39 1.25
CA PHE A 446 -57.92 -39.38 2.31
C PHE A 446 -58.87 -39.86 3.43
N GLY A 447 -60.05 -40.38 3.05
CA GLY A 447 -60.96 -41.00 3.99
C GLY A 447 -60.31 -42.17 4.77
N ASP A 448 -59.60 -43.07 4.05
CA ASP A 448 -58.85 -44.16 4.66
C ASP A 448 -57.76 -43.66 5.66
N ALA A 449 -57.08 -42.55 5.33
CA ALA A 449 -56.10 -41.96 6.23
C ALA A 449 -56.75 -41.35 7.47
N LEU A 450 -57.86 -40.64 7.33
CA LEU A 450 -58.64 -40.01 8.41
C LEU A 450 -59.22 -41.06 9.34
N SER A 451 -59.83 -42.13 8.82
CA SER A 451 -60.36 -43.23 9.62
C SER A 451 -59.24 -43.89 10.46
N ARG A 452 -58.08 -44.17 9.88
CA ARG A 452 -56.88 -44.67 10.62
C ARG A 452 -56.38 -43.70 11.67
N CYS A 453 -56.67 -42.42 11.58
CA CYS A 453 -56.37 -41.42 12.61
C CYS A 453 -57.49 -41.27 13.65
N GLY A 454 -58.55 -42.06 13.57
CA GLY A 454 -59.70 -41.95 14.46
C GLY A 454 -60.69 -40.86 14.17
N LYS A 455 -60.62 -40.22 13.00
CA LYS A 455 -61.49 -39.13 12.55
C LYS A 455 -62.61 -39.65 11.62
N GLU A 456 -63.48 -40.48 12.15
CA GLU A 456 -64.48 -41.22 11.38
C GLU A 456 -65.50 -40.30 10.68
N GLU A 457 -65.93 -39.19 11.32
CA GLU A 457 -66.88 -38.26 10.70
C GLU A 457 -66.28 -37.55 9.45
N GLU A 458 -65.00 -37.07 9.54
CA GLU A 458 -64.33 -36.48 8.41
C GLU A 458 -64.06 -37.53 7.30
N ALA A 459 -63.75 -38.75 7.66
CA ALA A 459 -63.54 -39.87 6.75
C ALA A 459 -64.79 -40.18 5.93
N ALA A 460 -65.98 -40.25 6.58
CA ALA A 460 -67.24 -40.50 5.93
C ALA A 460 -67.55 -39.45 4.85
N ILE A 461 -67.26 -38.18 5.12
CA ILE A 461 -67.49 -37.09 4.17
C ILE A 461 -66.65 -37.33 2.89
N HIS A 462 -65.35 -37.67 3.05
CA HIS A 462 -64.47 -37.88 1.89
C HIS A 462 -64.80 -39.14 1.10
N TRP A 463 -65.28 -40.22 1.75
CA TRP A 463 -65.75 -41.41 1.06
C TRP A 463 -67.03 -41.08 0.25
N ALA A 464 -68.03 -40.32 0.80
CA ALA A 464 -69.16 -39.91 0.11
C ALA A 464 -68.90 -39.03 -1.13
N ILE A 465 -67.85 -38.11 -1.02
CA ILE A 465 -67.41 -37.32 -2.14
C ILE A 465 -66.81 -38.26 -3.20
N ALA A 466 -65.97 -39.23 -2.79
CA ALA A 466 -65.34 -40.18 -3.71
C ALA A 466 -66.39 -40.99 -4.49
N GLU A 467 -67.46 -41.44 -3.83
CA GLU A 467 -68.55 -42.21 -4.43
C GLU A 467 -69.34 -41.34 -5.44
N THR A 468 -69.70 -40.13 -5.03
CA THR A 468 -70.35 -39.16 -5.91
C THR A 468 -69.58 -38.84 -7.19
N LEU A 469 -68.23 -38.69 -7.04
CA LEU A 469 -67.30 -38.45 -8.18
C LEU A 469 -67.20 -39.67 -9.11
N ARG A 470 -67.29 -40.88 -8.57
CA ARG A 470 -67.27 -42.15 -9.35
C ARG A 470 -68.61 -42.33 -10.13
N GLU A 471 -69.73 -42.03 -9.51
CA GLU A 471 -71.03 -42.06 -10.18
C GLU A 471 -71.14 -41.07 -11.34
N LYS A 472 -70.74 -39.81 -11.07
CA LYS A 472 -70.64 -38.80 -12.17
C LYS A 472 -69.75 -39.23 -13.35
N ARG A 473 -68.75 -40.07 -13.11
CA ARG A 473 -67.86 -40.58 -14.15
C ARG A 473 -68.39 -41.80 -14.91
N LYS A 474 -69.33 -42.59 -14.27
CA LYS A 474 -69.99 -43.71 -14.92
C LYS A 474 -71.14 -43.29 -15.80
N GLY A 475 -71.69 -42.07 -15.54
CA GLY A 475 -72.82 -41.51 -16.29
C GLY A 475 -72.43 -40.61 -17.50
N ARG A 476 -71.11 -40.49 -17.76
CA ARG A 476 -70.50 -39.90 -18.95
C ARG A 476 -69.83 -40.97 -19.82
#